data_29b7a421cf2619225bca451b144d62c7
#
_entry.id   29b7a421cf2619225bca451b144d62c7
#
_cell.length_a   1.000
_cell.length_b   1.000
_cell.length_c   1.000
_cell.angle_alpha   90.00
_cell.angle_beta   90.00
_cell.angle_gamma   90.00
#
_symmetry.space_group_name_H-M   'P 1'
#
loop_
_entity.id
_entity.type
_entity.pdbx_description
1 polymer ?
#
loop_
_entity_poly.entity_id
_entity_poly.type
_entity_poly.pdbx_seq_one_letter_code
_entity_poly.pdbx_strand_id
1 'polypeptide(L)'
;MISTRRSLIAAATAALTLAAVAPVIAQEAAPAQAEMPEGKILDDIVLGSADAPVTVIEYASFTCSHCQAFHSENWPKLKAEYVDTGKVKFIQRDVYFDAVGLWAGILARCGGDAKYYAVSDLLFDDQKTWLAAKSGDEIAANLRKVGAKAGMSAEQMDACWADQQKVADLVATFQKNATEDKIEGTPTFIVNGETVKNQPWDDMKKILDAKLAEAGKQ
;
A
#
# COMPACT_ATOMS: atom_id res chain seq x y z
N MET A 1 -49.38 -72.04 64.32
CA MET A 1 -49.09 -71.63 62.94
C MET A 1 -48.01 -70.57 63.04
N ILE A 2 -46.90 -70.75 62.39
CA ILE A 2 -45.57 -70.22 62.67
C ILE A 2 -45.41 -68.78 62.10
N SER A 3 -45.07 -67.84 62.98
CA SER A 3 -44.75 -66.48 62.60
C SER A 3 -43.25 -66.27 62.59
N THR A 4 -42.67 -65.99 61.45
CA THR A 4 -41.23 -65.74 61.28
C THR A 4 -40.98 -64.26 61.22
N ARG A 5 -40.31 -63.70 62.21
CA ARG A 5 -39.79 -62.34 62.22
C ARG A 5 -38.50 -62.30 61.43
N ARG A 6 -38.44 -61.44 60.39
CA ARG A 6 -37.21 -61.10 59.69
C ARG A 6 -36.76 -59.72 60.13
N SER A 7 -35.60 -59.70 60.76
CA SER A 7 -34.87 -58.45 61.12
C SER A 7 -34.24 -57.86 59.89
N LEU A 8 -34.49 -56.56 59.66
CA LEU A 8 -33.84 -55.80 58.64
C LEU A 8 -32.61 -55.11 59.26
N ILE A 9 -31.42 -55.43 58.77
CA ILE A 9 -30.18 -54.81 59.11
C ILE A 9 -29.99 -53.62 58.06
N ALA A 10 -30.01 -52.41 58.57
CA ALA A 10 -29.74 -51.23 57.76
C ALA A 10 -28.19 -51.03 57.65
N ALA A 11 -27.65 -51.22 56.46
CA ALA A 11 -26.27 -50.91 56.19
C ALA A 11 -26.19 -49.45 55.73
N ALA A 12 -25.52 -48.59 56.51
CA ALA A 12 -25.21 -47.21 56.16
C ALA A 12 -23.95 -47.20 55.30
N THR A 13 -24.11 -46.87 54.01
CA THR A 13 -22.99 -46.64 53.11
C THR A 13 -22.65 -45.16 53.16
N ALA A 14 -21.49 -44.84 53.73
CA ALA A 14 -20.90 -43.49 53.68
C ALA A 14 -20.32 -43.27 52.27
N ALA A 15 -20.93 -42.38 51.51
CA ALA A 15 -20.38 -41.92 50.21
C ALA A 15 -19.32 -40.85 50.45
N LEU A 16 -18.04 -41.16 50.24
CA LEU A 16 -16.96 -40.18 50.15
C LEU A 16 -17.06 -39.49 48.79
N THR A 17 -17.46 -38.21 48.76
CA THR A 17 -17.35 -37.36 47.58
C THR A 17 -15.94 -36.83 47.47
N LEU A 18 -15.13 -37.39 46.57
CA LEU A 18 -13.87 -36.74 46.12
C LEU A 18 -14.23 -35.53 45.27
N ALA A 19 -14.00 -34.34 45.82
CA ALA A 19 -14.02 -33.09 45.02
C ALA A 19 -12.75 -33.05 44.15
N ALA A 20 -12.91 -33.32 42.87
CA ALA A 20 -11.82 -33.10 41.89
C ALA A 20 -11.62 -31.59 41.68
N VAL A 21 -10.52 -31.07 42.22
CA VAL A 21 -10.04 -29.71 41.94
C VAL A 21 -9.40 -29.75 40.56
N ALA A 22 -10.12 -29.31 39.52
CA ALA A 22 -9.56 -29.12 38.21
C ALA A 22 -8.59 -27.90 38.24
N PRO A 23 -7.36 -28.02 37.71
CA PRO A 23 -6.49 -26.86 37.60
C PRO A 23 -7.13 -25.85 36.63
N VAL A 24 -7.41 -24.64 37.09
CA VAL A 24 -7.73 -23.49 36.23
C VAL A 24 -6.43 -23.12 35.51
N ILE A 25 -6.30 -23.57 34.26
CA ILE A 25 -5.28 -23.08 33.37
C ILE A 25 -5.70 -21.65 33.04
N ALA A 26 -5.03 -20.68 33.64
CA ALA A 26 -5.16 -19.27 33.24
C ALA A 26 -4.70 -19.20 31.76
N GLN A 27 -5.65 -19.08 30.86
CA GLN A 27 -5.38 -18.84 29.45
C GLN A 27 -4.86 -17.40 29.35
N GLU A 28 -3.55 -17.28 29.20
CA GLU A 28 -2.88 -16.01 28.97
C GLU A 28 -3.51 -15.42 27.71
N ALA A 29 -4.26 -14.33 27.87
CA ALA A 29 -4.89 -13.63 26.76
C ALA A 29 -3.78 -13.22 25.79
N ALA A 30 -3.84 -13.69 24.55
CA ALA A 30 -2.96 -13.20 23.50
C ALA A 30 -3.04 -11.66 23.48
N PRO A 31 -1.92 -10.96 23.29
CA PRO A 31 -1.92 -9.50 23.23
C PRO A 31 -2.93 -9.07 22.17
N ALA A 32 -3.88 -8.22 22.55
CA ALA A 32 -4.83 -7.65 21.63
C ALA A 32 -4.05 -7.02 20.49
N GLN A 33 -4.21 -7.54 19.28
CA GLN A 33 -3.66 -6.91 18.09
C GLN A 33 -4.30 -5.52 18.04
N ALA A 34 -3.49 -4.47 18.11
CA ALA A 34 -3.96 -3.11 17.96
C ALA A 34 -4.66 -3.02 16.60
N GLU A 35 -5.96 -2.75 16.61
CA GLU A 35 -6.71 -2.56 15.38
C GLU A 35 -6.10 -1.38 14.62
N MET A 36 -5.86 -1.57 13.32
CA MET A 36 -5.39 -0.49 12.46
C MET A 36 -6.44 0.63 12.48
N PRO A 37 -6.03 1.90 12.56
CA PRO A 37 -6.96 3.01 12.49
C PRO A 37 -7.72 2.99 11.16
N GLU A 38 -8.92 3.59 11.15
CA GLU A 38 -9.66 3.81 9.90
C GLU A 38 -8.87 4.76 9.00
N GLY A 39 -8.63 4.35 7.74
CA GLY A 39 -7.89 5.12 6.77
C GLY A 39 -8.74 6.20 6.11
N LYS A 40 -8.19 7.40 5.99
CA LYS A 40 -8.76 8.51 5.22
C LYS A 40 -8.30 8.41 3.78
N ILE A 41 -9.13 8.92 2.87
CA ILE A 41 -8.75 9.04 1.47
C ILE A 41 -7.91 10.31 1.29
N LEU A 42 -6.71 10.13 0.79
CA LEU A 42 -5.79 11.22 0.51
C LEU A 42 -6.08 11.84 -0.86
N ASP A 43 -5.81 13.13 -0.96
CA ASP A 43 -5.86 13.83 -2.24
C ASP A 43 -4.72 13.37 -3.18
N ASP A 44 -4.98 13.50 -4.48
CA ASP A 44 -3.96 13.26 -5.50
C ASP A 44 -2.86 14.35 -5.46
N ILE A 45 -1.61 13.93 -5.60
CA ILE A 45 -0.49 14.85 -5.77
C ILE A 45 -0.32 15.12 -7.26
N VAL A 46 -0.63 16.35 -7.67
CA VAL A 46 -0.57 16.77 -9.07
C VAL A 46 0.85 17.28 -9.40
N LEU A 47 1.41 16.81 -10.52
CA LEU A 47 2.61 17.35 -11.13
C LEU A 47 2.26 18.06 -12.45
N GLY A 48 2.81 19.24 -12.65
CA GLY A 48 2.52 20.11 -13.79
C GLY A 48 1.45 21.15 -13.48
N SER A 49 0.90 21.77 -14.52
CA SER A 49 -0.13 22.80 -14.37
C SER A 49 -1.47 22.18 -13.97
N ALA A 50 -2.11 22.72 -12.93
CA ALA A 50 -3.45 22.30 -12.53
C ALA A 50 -4.50 22.55 -13.63
N ASP A 51 -4.28 23.55 -14.49
CA ASP A 51 -5.14 23.94 -15.60
C ASP A 51 -4.79 23.24 -16.92
N ALA A 52 -3.88 22.26 -16.90
CA ALA A 52 -3.51 21.52 -18.10
C ALA A 52 -4.74 20.82 -18.72
N PRO A 53 -4.90 20.91 -20.07
CA PRO A 53 -6.09 20.38 -20.75
C PRO A 53 -6.20 18.85 -20.74
N VAL A 54 -5.10 18.16 -20.50
CA VAL A 54 -5.07 16.69 -20.43
C VAL A 54 -4.62 16.24 -19.06
N THR A 55 -5.35 15.29 -18.49
CA THR A 55 -4.99 14.61 -17.22
C THR A 55 -4.48 13.21 -17.54
N VAL A 56 -3.32 12.87 -17.01
CA VAL A 56 -2.77 11.50 -17.05
C VAL A 56 -2.62 11.02 -15.62
N ILE A 57 -3.33 9.95 -15.27
CA ILE A 57 -3.14 9.23 -13.99
C ILE A 57 -2.40 7.95 -14.30
N GLU A 58 -1.28 7.71 -13.65
CA GLU A 58 -0.56 6.44 -13.68
C GLU A 58 -0.83 5.66 -12.40
N TYR A 59 -1.34 4.45 -12.52
CA TYR A 59 -1.35 3.46 -11.44
C TYR A 59 -0.05 2.67 -11.49
N ALA A 60 0.82 2.86 -10.51
CA ALA A 60 2.16 2.31 -10.48
C ALA A 60 2.50 1.65 -9.14
N SER A 61 3.27 0.58 -9.18
CA SER A 61 3.86 -0.02 -7.99
C SER A 61 5.38 0.13 -8.01
N PHE A 62 5.95 0.52 -6.88
CA PHE A 62 7.40 0.65 -6.74
C PHE A 62 8.14 -0.70 -6.82
N THR A 63 7.44 -1.84 -6.71
CA THR A 63 8.02 -3.19 -6.88
C THR A 63 7.80 -3.74 -8.28
N CYS A 64 7.06 -3.05 -9.15
CA CYS A 64 6.76 -3.49 -10.51
C CYS A 64 7.89 -3.15 -11.48
N SER A 65 8.48 -4.15 -12.14
CA SER A 65 9.54 -3.96 -13.13
C SER A 65 9.06 -3.25 -14.41
N HIS A 66 7.79 -3.42 -14.80
CA HIS A 66 7.22 -2.71 -15.94
C HIS A 66 7.00 -1.22 -15.64
N CYS A 67 6.67 -0.87 -14.39
CA CYS A 67 6.63 0.53 -13.97
C CYS A 67 8.04 1.14 -14.00
N GLN A 68 9.05 0.42 -13.51
CA GLN A 68 10.44 0.87 -13.60
C GLN A 68 10.88 1.09 -15.05
N ALA A 69 10.52 0.19 -15.97
CA ALA A 69 10.82 0.35 -17.39
C ALA A 69 10.14 1.60 -17.98
N PHE A 70 8.85 1.84 -17.65
CA PHE A 70 8.17 3.06 -18.06
C PHE A 70 8.88 4.32 -17.52
N HIS A 71 9.23 4.31 -16.23
CA HIS A 71 9.91 5.45 -15.59
C HIS A 71 11.31 5.71 -16.15
N SER A 72 12.03 4.68 -16.61
CA SER A 72 13.34 4.88 -17.25
C SER A 72 13.27 5.28 -18.72
N GLU A 73 12.25 4.85 -19.48
CA GLU A 73 12.21 4.98 -20.93
C GLU A 73 11.24 6.05 -21.44
N ASN A 74 10.05 6.14 -20.84
CA ASN A 74 8.94 6.95 -21.31
C ASN A 74 8.67 8.17 -20.43
N TRP A 75 8.81 8.04 -19.12
CA TRP A 75 8.55 9.12 -18.17
C TRP A 75 9.38 10.40 -18.44
N PRO A 76 10.69 10.33 -18.71
CA PRO A 76 11.45 11.54 -19.03
C PRO A 76 10.90 12.32 -20.23
N LYS A 77 10.38 11.60 -21.24
CA LYS A 77 9.77 12.19 -22.44
C LYS A 77 8.40 12.79 -22.12
N LEU A 78 7.54 12.04 -21.43
CA LEU A 78 6.24 12.52 -20.99
C LEU A 78 6.38 13.78 -20.13
N LYS A 79 7.32 13.76 -19.21
CA LYS A 79 7.59 14.92 -18.35
C LYS A 79 8.05 16.13 -19.17
N ALA A 80 9.08 15.98 -19.99
CA ALA A 80 9.69 17.11 -20.72
C ALA A 80 8.78 17.66 -21.83
N GLU A 81 8.08 16.77 -22.57
CA GLU A 81 7.31 17.20 -23.75
C GLU A 81 5.87 17.65 -23.41
N TYR A 82 5.32 17.20 -22.27
CA TYR A 82 3.91 17.41 -21.93
C TYR A 82 3.69 18.03 -20.55
N VAL A 83 4.31 17.51 -19.49
CA VAL A 83 4.08 18.00 -18.13
C VAL A 83 4.74 19.37 -17.93
N ASP A 84 6.04 19.47 -18.21
CA ASP A 84 6.82 20.70 -18.04
C ASP A 84 6.38 21.81 -19.01
N THR A 85 5.69 21.45 -20.09
CA THR A 85 5.12 22.39 -21.06
C THR A 85 3.68 22.80 -20.75
N GLY A 86 3.11 22.31 -19.65
CA GLY A 86 1.74 22.66 -19.22
C GLY A 86 0.61 22.01 -20.05
N LYS A 87 0.93 21.05 -20.92
CA LYS A 87 -0.06 20.34 -21.75
C LYS A 87 -0.76 19.23 -20.98
N VAL A 88 -0.07 18.63 -20.01
CA VAL A 88 -0.56 17.51 -19.19
C VAL A 88 -0.37 17.84 -17.72
N LYS A 89 -1.38 17.58 -16.90
CA LYS A 89 -1.21 17.34 -15.47
C LYS A 89 -1.08 15.86 -15.21
N PHE A 90 -0.04 15.47 -14.49
CA PHE A 90 0.28 14.09 -14.19
C PHE A 90 0.00 13.78 -12.74
N ILE A 91 -0.55 12.60 -12.49
CA ILE A 91 -0.84 12.06 -11.16
C ILE A 91 -0.33 10.63 -11.12
N GLN A 92 0.52 10.31 -10.14
CA GLN A 92 0.86 8.92 -9.83
C GLN A 92 0.02 8.45 -8.65
N ARG A 93 -0.70 7.35 -8.83
CA ARG A 93 -1.43 6.63 -7.77
C ARG A 93 -0.73 5.34 -7.46
N ASP A 94 -0.24 5.24 -6.23
CA ASP A 94 0.53 4.08 -5.80
C ASP A 94 -0.35 2.84 -5.65
N VAL A 95 0.17 1.70 -6.11
CA VAL A 95 -0.46 0.38 -5.98
C VAL A 95 0.41 -0.51 -5.10
N TYR A 96 -0.18 -1.09 -4.07
CA TYR A 96 0.52 -1.90 -3.08
C TYR A 96 0.13 -3.37 -3.22
N PHE A 97 0.87 -4.14 -4.03
CA PHE A 97 0.68 -5.59 -4.17
C PHE A 97 1.26 -6.36 -2.98
N ASP A 98 2.22 -5.78 -2.28
CA ASP A 98 2.95 -6.38 -1.20
C ASP A 98 3.42 -5.34 -0.16
N ALA A 99 3.92 -5.83 0.97
CA ALA A 99 4.40 -4.96 2.05
C ALA A 99 5.62 -4.11 1.64
N VAL A 100 6.46 -4.61 0.73
CA VAL A 100 7.66 -3.91 0.28
C VAL A 100 7.27 -2.70 -0.58
N GLY A 101 6.28 -2.86 -1.46
CA GLY A 101 5.68 -1.77 -2.23
C GLY A 101 5.08 -0.70 -1.33
N LEU A 102 4.40 -1.11 -0.25
CA LEU A 102 3.85 -0.18 0.74
C LEU A 102 4.96 0.56 1.50
N TRP A 103 6.05 -0.11 1.91
CA TRP A 103 7.19 0.56 2.56
C TRP A 103 7.81 1.63 1.65
N ALA A 104 7.94 1.36 0.37
CA ALA A 104 8.42 2.33 -0.61
C ALA A 104 7.44 3.50 -0.77
N GLY A 105 6.13 3.25 -0.83
CA GLY A 105 5.09 4.28 -0.89
C GLY A 105 5.05 5.17 0.35
N ILE A 106 5.22 4.59 1.55
CA ILE A 106 5.35 5.36 2.79
C ILE A 106 6.57 6.28 2.69
N LEU A 107 7.72 5.77 2.21
CA LEU A 107 8.94 6.57 2.03
C LEU A 107 8.73 7.69 1.02
N ALA A 108 8.08 7.42 -0.12
CA ALA A 108 7.79 8.43 -1.14
C ALA A 108 7.02 9.62 -0.57
N ARG A 109 6.08 9.35 0.35
CA ARG A 109 5.26 10.39 0.99
C ARG A 109 5.83 10.94 2.30
N CYS A 110 6.98 10.42 2.74
CA CYS A 110 7.60 10.85 3.99
C CYS A 110 8.10 12.30 3.98
N GLY A 111 8.55 12.78 2.81
CA GLY A 111 9.01 14.15 2.64
C GLY A 111 7.90 15.18 2.43
N GLY A 112 6.62 14.77 2.46
CA GLY A 112 5.46 15.58 2.09
C GLY A 112 5.27 15.68 0.58
N ASP A 113 4.15 16.26 0.16
CA ASP A 113 3.71 16.28 -1.24
C ASP A 113 4.73 16.95 -2.19
N ALA A 114 5.39 18.00 -1.73
CA ALA A 114 6.39 18.71 -2.52
C ALA A 114 7.62 17.86 -2.91
N LYS A 115 7.91 16.80 -2.16
CA LYS A 115 9.03 15.90 -2.41
C LYS A 115 8.62 14.57 -3.05
N TYR A 116 7.33 14.29 -3.12
CA TYR A 116 6.80 13.00 -3.55
C TYR A 116 7.41 12.52 -4.87
N TYR A 117 7.31 13.31 -5.93
CA TYR A 117 7.81 12.92 -7.25
C TYR A 117 9.34 12.76 -7.28
N ALA A 118 10.08 13.60 -6.58
CA ALA A 118 11.53 13.46 -6.49
C ALA A 118 11.95 12.16 -5.78
N VAL A 119 11.20 11.73 -4.76
CA VAL A 119 11.44 10.45 -4.07
C VAL A 119 10.96 9.27 -4.93
N SER A 120 9.83 9.42 -5.63
CA SER A 120 9.30 8.43 -6.57
C SER A 120 10.31 8.14 -7.69
N ASP A 121 10.87 9.18 -8.31
CA ASP A 121 11.90 9.05 -9.33
C ASP A 121 13.11 8.26 -8.81
N LEU A 122 13.63 8.60 -7.62
CA LEU A 122 14.73 7.85 -6.99
C LEU A 122 14.39 6.38 -6.70
N LEU A 123 13.14 6.10 -6.29
CA LEU A 123 12.69 4.73 -6.04
C LEU A 123 12.65 3.89 -7.32
N PHE A 124 12.19 4.45 -8.45
CA PHE A 124 12.21 3.75 -9.72
C PHE A 124 13.61 3.64 -10.31
N ASP A 125 14.41 4.69 -10.26
CA ASP A 125 15.80 4.70 -10.76
C ASP A 125 16.67 3.66 -10.07
N ASP A 126 16.57 3.58 -8.74
CA ASP A 126 17.33 2.64 -7.92
C ASP A 126 16.61 1.28 -7.70
N GLN A 127 15.44 1.02 -8.34
CA GLN A 127 14.58 -0.12 -8.03
C GLN A 127 15.33 -1.44 -7.96
N LYS A 128 16.13 -1.73 -8.98
CA LYS A 128 16.90 -2.99 -9.05
C LYS A 128 17.91 -3.11 -7.91
N THR A 129 18.41 -1.97 -7.42
CA THR A 129 19.41 -1.93 -6.34
C THR A 129 18.74 -2.15 -4.98
N TRP A 130 17.67 -1.43 -4.68
CA TRP A 130 17.05 -1.55 -3.36
C TRP A 130 16.23 -2.83 -3.20
N LEU A 131 15.73 -3.43 -4.30
CA LEU A 131 15.09 -4.74 -4.29
C LEU A 131 16.08 -5.91 -4.26
N ALA A 132 17.36 -5.69 -4.59
CA ALA A 132 18.39 -6.73 -4.55
C ALA A 132 18.80 -7.04 -3.10
N ALA A 133 17.91 -7.70 -2.35
CA ALA A 133 18.07 -8.03 -0.95
C ALA A 133 17.54 -9.44 -0.65
N LYS A 134 18.07 -10.08 0.40
CA LYS A 134 17.71 -11.45 0.80
C LYS A 134 16.70 -11.48 1.95
N SER A 135 16.43 -10.33 2.58
CA SER A 135 15.53 -10.21 3.72
C SER A 135 14.81 -8.87 3.72
N GLY A 136 13.71 -8.79 4.49
CA GLY A 136 12.98 -7.53 4.70
C GLY A 136 13.86 -6.46 5.35
N ASP A 137 14.74 -6.85 6.29
CA ASP A 137 15.66 -5.92 6.94
C ASP A 137 16.66 -5.30 5.97
N GLU A 138 17.18 -6.10 5.02
CA GLU A 138 18.05 -5.60 3.96
C GLU A 138 17.30 -4.65 3.02
N ILE A 139 16.05 -4.95 2.67
CA ILE A 139 15.20 -4.06 1.88
C ILE A 139 14.99 -2.74 2.63
N ALA A 140 14.62 -2.79 3.91
CA ALA A 140 14.43 -1.60 4.73
C ALA A 140 15.71 -0.76 4.79
N ALA A 141 16.88 -1.41 4.97
CA ALA A 141 18.18 -0.74 4.94
C ALA A 141 18.48 -0.08 3.58
N ASN A 142 18.11 -0.74 2.48
CA ASN A 142 18.28 -0.18 1.13
C ASN A 142 17.33 0.99 0.87
N LEU A 143 16.06 0.91 1.28
CA LEU A 143 15.10 2.01 1.20
C LEU A 143 15.58 3.23 2.00
N ARG A 144 16.21 3.03 3.18
CA ARG A 144 16.83 4.12 3.93
C ARG A 144 17.92 4.86 3.15
N LYS A 145 18.67 4.14 2.30
CA LYS A 145 19.68 4.78 1.42
C LYS A 145 19.00 5.66 0.37
N VAL A 146 17.86 5.23 -0.17
CA VAL A 146 17.07 6.05 -1.10
C VAL A 146 16.53 7.29 -0.38
N GLY A 147 15.95 7.15 0.80
CA GLY A 147 15.47 8.28 1.60
C GLY A 147 16.58 9.27 1.96
N ALA A 148 17.79 8.76 2.31
CA ALA A 148 18.94 9.61 2.58
C ALA A 148 19.40 10.40 1.34
N LYS A 149 19.37 9.80 0.12
CA LYS A 149 19.60 10.52 -1.14
C LYS A 149 18.58 11.65 -1.34
N ALA A 150 17.34 11.47 -0.90
CA ALA A 150 16.29 12.48 -0.93
C ALA A 150 16.41 13.53 0.21
N GLY A 151 17.45 13.43 1.04
CA GLY A 151 17.71 14.35 2.15
C GLY A 151 16.85 14.11 3.39
N MET A 152 16.36 12.89 3.60
CA MET A 152 15.63 12.50 4.81
C MET A 152 16.59 11.99 5.88
N SER A 153 16.35 12.36 7.14
CA SER A 153 17.08 11.79 8.29
C SER A 153 16.55 10.40 8.64
N ALA A 154 17.35 9.63 9.38
CA ALA A 154 16.92 8.31 9.88
C ALA A 154 15.67 8.43 10.75
N GLU A 155 15.63 9.42 11.65
CA GLU A 155 14.52 9.68 12.55
C GLU A 155 13.22 10.03 11.79
N GLN A 156 13.33 10.82 10.71
CA GLN A 156 12.19 11.10 9.83
C GLN A 156 11.62 9.83 9.21
N MET A 157 12.49 8.99 8.66
CA MET A 157 12.07 7.73 8.03
C MET A 157 11.45 6.78 9.05
N ASP A 158 12.04 6.66 10.25
CA ASP A 158 11.51 5.84 11.34
C ASP A 158 10.12 6.30 11.76
N ALA A 159 9.94 7.60 11.95
CA ALA A 159 8.64 8.18 12.30
C ALA A 159 7.59 7.92 11.20
N CYS A 160 7.97 8.01 9.93
CA CYS A 160 7.06 7.74 8.82
C CYS A 160 6.60 6.28 8.77
N TRP A 161 7.50 5.32 8.93
CA TRP A 161 7.15 3.90 8.93
C TRP A 161 6.43 3.46 10.21
N ALA A 162 6.60 4.17 11.32
CA ALA A 162 5.87 3.92 12.56
C ALA A 162 4.45 4.52 12.57
N ASP A 163 4.13 5.43 11.65
CA ASP A 163 2.84 6.13 11.57
C ASP A 163 1.74 5.22 11.03
N GLN A 164 1.01 4.56 11.94
CA GLN A 164 -0.08 3.65 11.59
C GLN A 164 -1.25 4.36 10.88
N GLN A 165 -1.50 5.66 11.17
CA GLN A 165 -2.53 6.40 10.47
C GLN A 165 -2.15 6.63 9.01
N LYS A 166 -0.90 6.99 8.73
CA LYS A 166 -0.39 7.11 7.37
C LYS A 166 -0.50 5.79 6.60
N VAL A 167 -0.14 4.68 7.21
CA VAL A 167 -0.29 3.34 6.61
C VAL A 167 -1.76 3.09 6.24
N ALA A 168 -2.69 3.34 7.16
CA ALA A 168 -4.12 3.15 6.93
C ALA A 168 -4.63 4.04 5.80
N ASP A 169 -4.24 5.32 5.78
CA ASP A 169 -4.65 6.30 4.77
C ASP A 169 -4.16 5.90 3.37
N LEU A 170 -2.91 5.46 3.25
CA LEU A 170 -2.33 5.01 1.97
C LEU A 170 -3.04 3.76 1.44
N VAL A 171 -3.28 2.78 2.31
CA VAL A 171 -3.98 1.54 1.92
C VAL A 171 -5.43 1.83 1.52
N ALA A 172 -6.16 2.63 2.30
CA ALA A 172 -7.54 2.99 1.99
C ALA A 172 -7.63 3.77 0.66
N THR A 173 -6.72 4.72 0.43
CA THR A 173 -6.64 5.49 -0.82
C THR A 173 -6.39 4.60 -2.02
N PHE A 174 -5.39 3.71 -1.92
CA PHE A 174 -5.10 2.72 -2.97
C PHE A 174 -6.33 1.85 -3.27
N GLN A 175 -6.93 1.23 -2.25
CA GLN A 175 -8.06 0.33 -2.42
C GLN A 175 -9.26 1.01 -3.08
N LYS A 176 -9.59 2.24 -2.62
CA LYS A 176 -10.65 3.04 -3.21
C LYS A 176 -10.39 3.32 -4.69
N ASN A 177 -9.26 3.96 -4.98
CA ASN A 177 -8.94 4.40 -6.33
C ASN A 177 -8.82 3.24 -7.31
N ALA A 178 -8.11 2.17 -6.93
CA ALA A 178 -7.94 0.99 -7.78
C ALA A 178 -9.26 0.25 -8.04
N THR A 179 -10.20 0.25 -7.08
CA THR A 179 -11.52 -0.35 -7.24
C THR A 179 -12.40 0.48 -8.17
N GLU A 180 -12.45 1.80 -7.97
CA GLU A 180 -13.24 2.72 -8.80
C GLU A 180 -12.79 2.71 -10.26
N ASP A 181 -11.48 2.73 -10.50
CA ASP A 181 -10.90 2.74 -11.85
C ASP A 181 -10.67 1.32 -12.41
N LYS A 182 -11.07 0.26 -11.66
CA LYS A 182 -10.98 -1.15 -12.07
C LYS A 182 -9.57 -1.57 -12.49
N ILE A 183 -8.59 -1.22 -11.67
CA ILE A 183 -7.18 -1.49 -11.96
C ILE A 183 -6.85 -2.96 -11.72
N GLU A 184 -6.42 -3.65 -12.78
CA GLU A 184 -6.07 -5.08 -12.78
C GLU A 184 -4.56 -5.33 -12.77
N GLY A 185 -3.74 -4.30 -13.03
CA GLY A 185 -2.28 -4.42 -13.09
C GLY A 185 -1.59 -3.07 -13.26
N THR A 186 -0.25 -3.09 -13.21
CA THR A 186 0.58 -1.89 -13.32
C THR A 186 1.69 -2.05 -14.37
N PRO A 187 2.11 -0.96 -15.05
CA PRO A 187 1.44 0.33 -15.02
C PRO A 187 0.14 0.31 -15.84
N THR A 188 -0.88 0.99 -15.33
CA THR A 188 -2.12 1.30 -16.06
C THR A 188 -2.32 2.80 -16.04
N PHE A 189 -2.72 3.37 -17.16
CA PHE A 189 -2.94 4.81 -17.27
C PHE A 189 -4.42 5.12 -17.44
N ILE A 190 -4.85 6.25 -16.87
CA ILE A 190 -6.16 6.86 -17.17
C ILE A 190 -5.87 8.22 -17.82
N VAL A 191 -6.25 8.39 -19.07
CA VAL A 191 -6.04 9.62 -19.84
C VAL A 191 -7.40 10.28 -20.08
N ASN A 192 -7.67 11.40 -19.45
CA ASN A 192 -8.98 12.08 -19.50
C ASN A 192 -10.16 11.13 -19.24
N GLY A 193 -10.02 10.21 -18.27
CA GLY A 193 -11.05 9.24 -17.89
C GLY A 193 -11.07 7.95 -18.73
N GLU A 194 -10.23 7.82 -19.74
CA GLU A 194 -10.13 6.60 -20.55
C GLU A 194 -8.95 5.73 -20.12
N THR A 195 -9.19 4.44 -19.90
CA THR A 195 -8.13 3.49 -19.54
C THR A 195 -7.22 3.22 -20.74
N VAL A 196 -5.93 3.42 -20.54
CA VAL A 196 -4.87 3.20 -21.53
C VAL A 196 -3.86 2.22 -20.95
N LYS A 197 -3.57 1.14 -21.67
CA LYS A 197 -2.55 0.17 -21.27
C LYS A 197 -1.16 0.71 -21.51
N ASN A 198 -0.19 0.16 -20.77
CA ASN A 198 1.22 0.45 -21.03
C ASN A 198 1.61 0.03 -22.46
N GLN A 199 2.32 0.91 -23.15
CA GLN A 199 2.65 0.75 -24.57
C GLN A 199 3.92 1.55 -24.92
N PRO A 200 4.53 1.32 -26.11
CA PRO A 200 5.67 2.10 -26.58
C PRO A 200 5.38 3.61 -26.60
N TRP A 201 6.44 4.42 -26.43
CA TRP A 201 6.31 5.86 -26.38
C TRP A 201 5.55 6.47 -27.55
N ASP A 202 5.86 6.02 -28.78
CA ASP A 202 5.23 6.58 -29.99
C ASP A 202 3.71 6.40 -30.03
N ASP A 203 3.21 5.31 -29.43
CA ASP A 203 1.78 5.06 -29.36
C ASP A 203 1.13 5.84 -28.22
N MET A 204 1.80 5.94 -27.05
CA MET A 204 1.38 6.83 -25.96
C MET A 204 1.32 8.29 -26.44
N LYS A 205 2.34 8.74 -27.16
CA LYS A 205 2.40 10.09 -27.73
C LYS A 205 1.20 10.39 -28.67
N LYS A 206 0.83 9.47 -29.54
CA LYS A 206 -0.35 9.62 -30.42
C LYS A 206 -1.63 9.84 -29.62
N ILE A 207 -1.81 9.09 -28.51
CA ILE A 207 -2.98 9.25 -27.64
C ILE A 207 -2.98 10.64 -26.99
N LEU A 208 -1.85 11.06 -26.45
CA LEU A 208 -1.73 12.38 -25.80
C LEU A 208 -1.99 13.52 -26.80
N ASP A 209 -1.40 13.45 -28.00
CA ASP A 209 -1.60 14.45 -29.05
C ASP A 209 -3.08 14.49 -29.52
N ALA A 210 -3.75 13.34 -29.62
CA ALA A 210 -5.18 13.28 -29.94
C ALA A 210 -6.02 13.94 -28.84
N LYS A 211 -5.75 13.64 -27.57
CA LYS A 211 -6.47 14.26 -26.44
C LYS A 211 -6.25 15.77 -26.35
N LEU A 212 -5.06 16.26 -26.66
CA LEU A 212 -4.79 17.68 -26.76
C LEU A 212 -5.57 18.35 -27.90
N ALA A 213 -5.65 17.67 -29.07
CA ALA A 213 -6.42 18.19 -30.20
C ALA A 213 -7.94 18.19 -29.93
N GLU A 214 -8.44 17.27 -29.13
CA GLU A 214 -9.84 17.26 -28.67
C GLU A 214 -10.11 18.42 -27.71
N ALA A 215 -9.23 18.66 -26.74
CA ALA A 215 -9.36 19.75 -25.77
C ALA A 215 -9.27 21.14 -26.40
N GLY A 216 -8.46 21.30 -27.46
CA GLY A 216 -8.32 22.58 -28.18
C GLY A 216 -9.53 22.93 -29.09
N LYS A 217 -10.53 22.05 -29.19
CA LYS A 217 -11.76 22.27 -29.98
C LYS A 217 -12.97 22.69 -29.10
N GLN A 218 -12.80 22.69 -27.78
CA GLN A 218 -13.81 23.15 -26.83
C GLN A 218 -13.59 24.63 -26.47
#